data_100831d5ccb72cd2ae24b2fbf4f7e160
#
_entry.id   100831d5ccb72cd2ae24b2fbf4f7e160
#
_cell.length_a   1.000
_cell.length_b   1.000
_cell.length_c   1.000
_cell.angle_alpha   90.00
_cell.angle_beta   90.00
_cell.angle_gamma   90.00
#
_symmetry.space_group_name_H-M   'P 1'
#
loop_
_entity.id
_entity.type
_entity.pdbx_description
1 polymer ?
#
loop_
_entity_poly.entity_id
_entity_poly.type
_entity_poly.pdbx_seq_one_letter_code
_entity_poly.pdbx_strand_id
1 'polypeptide(L)'
;SESNFDHFGAGHASTSISAALGMAMARDNRGEDFKCVAVIGDGALTGGMALEAINHAGHLPETPLLVVLNDNDMSISPPVGALSNVLNRARLSPPMQFLSGSVEESVRHLPFMGGELPAELNRLKGSMRRLAVPKVGAVFEELGFTYMGPIDGHDIGEMMRTFQAAHRDGGPVLVHVVTKKGKGYPYAEADQVGYHAQSAFDLSTGKAIPSKKPKPASYSKVFGQTLVKLCEQNSRVVGITAAMATGTGLDLLQKAVPNQYVDVGIAEQHAVTLAAGMACEGLRPVVAIYSTFLQRAYDQLIHDVGIQNLPVTFVLDRAGIVGADGPTHQGQYDISYMRSIPNFTVMAPKDEAELQRMLVTCLNHDGPTALRIPRGSGVGMPLMEEGWEALPIGRGELLREGDDLLIVAYGSMVHPALDTATLLEEAGLSTTVINARFLRPLDQALIHPLARRIRRVVTMEEGALAGGFGAAVLESLSDQDISIPLLRIGIPDKMVDHATPQQSKESLGLTPVQMAERIRRRFELGGRDFAGAASVPAIQS
;
A
#
# COMPACT_ATOMS: atom_id res chain seq x y z
N SER A 1 -7.78 15.52 10.75
CA SER A 1 -7.04 16.64 10.17
C SER A 1 -6.33 17.42 11.29
N GLU A 2 -5.13 17.91 11.03
CA GLU A 2 -4.32 18.68 11.98
C GLU A 2 -4.63 20.19 11.91
N SER A 3 -5.36 20.60 10.91
CA SER A 3 -5.68 22.00 10.62
C SER A 3 -7.07 22.14 9.99
N ASN A 4 -7.70 23.29 10.21
CA ASN A 4 -8.93 23.67 9.51
C ASN A 4 -8.77 23.85 8.00
N PHE A 5 -7.53 23.85 7.51
CA PHE A 5 -7.20 23.95 6.08
C PHE A 5 -6.86 22.60 5.45
N ASP A 6 -6.76 21.53 6.24
CA ASP A 6 -6.56 20.16 5.77
C ASP A 6 -7.92 19.45 5.67
N HIS A 7 -8.56 19.57 4.51
CA HIS A 7 -9.93 19.11 4.27
C HIS A 7 -10.02 17.67 3.75
N PHE A 8 -8.89 17.05 3.37
CA PHE A 8 -8.89 15.73 2.77
C PHE A 8 -7.70 14.90 3.25
N GLY A 9 -7.97 13.89 4.06
CA GLY A 9 -6.95 12.95 4.54
C GLY A 9 -6.43 12.08 3.41
N ALA A 10 -5.12 12.02 3.24
CA ALA A 10 -4.46 11.22 2.21
C ALA A 10 -3.37 10.33 2.82
N GLY A 11 -3.44 9.03 2.56
CA GLY A 11 -2.39 8.06 2.89
C GLY A 11 -1.92 7.31 1.65
N HIS A 12 -2.81 7.16 0.66
CA HIS A 12 -2.48 6.63 -0.66
C HIS A 12 -2.13 7.79 -1.60
N ALA A 13 -1.02 7.68 -2.33
CA ALA A 13 -0.51 8.71 -3.22
C ALA A 13 -1.45 9.01 -4.40
N SER A 14 -1.23 10.14 -5.08
CA SER A 14 -1.82 10.51 -6.37
C SER A 14 -3.27 10.98 -6.34
N THR A 15 -3.91 11.16 -5.16
CA THR A 15 -5.33 11.52 -5.03
C THR A 15 -5.58 13.02 -4.87
N SER A 16 -4.57 13.81 -4.47
CA SER A 16 -4.74 15.20 -4.03
C SER A 16 -5.31 16.12 -5.11
N ILE A 17 -4.87 15.96 -6.37
CA ILE A 17 -5.34 16.83 -7.47
C ILE A 17 -6.83 16.57 -7.76
N SER A 18 -7.25 15.29 -7.83
CA SER A 18 -8.66 14.94 -8.03
C SER A 18 -9.55 15.49 -6.91
N ALA A 19 -9.11 15.34 -5.66
CA ALA A 19 -9.86 15.84 -4.50
C ALA A 19 -9.98 17.37 -4.53
N ALA A 20 -8.88 18.09 -4.77
CA ALA A 20 -8.88 19.54 -4.84
C ALA A 20 -9.68 20.07 -6.05
N LEU A 21 -9.65 19.38 -7.19
CA LEU A 21 -10.48 19.72 -8.35
C LEU A 21 -11.98 19.58 -8.02
N GLY A 22 -12.37 18.48 -7.34
CA GLY A 22 -13.74 18.30 -6.89
C GLY A 22 -14.21 19.40 -5.92
N MET A 23 -13.34 19.84 -5.02
CA MET A 23 -13.60 21.00 -4.12
C MET A 23 -13.72 22.31 -4.90
N ALA A 24 -12.88 22.54 -5.92
CA ALA A 24 -12.94 23.72 -6.77
C ALA A 24 -14.25 23.77 -7.57
N MET A 25 -14.66 22.67 -8.17
CA MET A 25 -15.95 22.56 -8.87
C MET A 25 -17.14 22.78 -7.93
N ALA A 26 -17.08 22.27 -6.70
CA ALA A 26 -18.12 22.50 -5.70
C ALA A 26 -18.20 23.97 -5.28
N ARG A 27 -17.04 24.64 -5.10
CA ARG A 27 -16.94 26.08 -4.86
C ARG A 27 -17.62 26.88 -5.98
N ASP A 28 -17.26 26.59 -7.23
CA ASP A 28 -17.78 27.30 -8.40
C ASP A 28 -19.30 27.15 -8.53
N ASN A 29 -19.82 25.92 -8.33
CA ASN A 29 -21.24 25.65 -8.31
C ASN A 29 -22.02 26.42 -7.22
N ARG A 30 -21.38 26.72 -6.09
CA ARG A 30 -21.99 27.47 -4.99
C ARG A 30 -21.77 28.98 -5.10
N GLY A 31 -20.99 29.44 -6.08
CA GLY A 31 -20.62 30.84 -6.22
C GLY A 31 -19.75 31.35 -5.07
N GLU A 32 -18.98 30.46 -4.42
CA GLU A 32 -18.04 30.79 -3.35
C GLU A 32 -16.67 31.13 -3.92
N ASP A 33 -15.77 31.69 -3.11
CA ASP A 33 -14.50 32.24 -3.60
C ASP A 33 -13.25 31.71 -2.82
N PHE A 34 -13.37 30.64 -2.03
CA PHE A 34 -12.22 30.06 -1.36
C PHE A 34 -11.22 29.43 -2.35
N LYS A 35 -9.94 29.31 -1.93
CA LYS A 35 -8.88 28.78 -2.78
C LYS A 35 -8.70 27.28 -2.52
N CYS A 36 -8.57 26.52 -3.61
CA CYS A 36 -8.27 25.09 -3.57
C CYS A 36 -6.81 24.87 -3.95
N VAL A 37 -6.09 24.17 -3.09
CA VAL A 37 -4.65 23.89 -3.28
C VAL A 37 -4.42 22.39 -3.13
N ALA A 38 -3.84 21.77 -4.15
CA ALA A 38 -3.33 20.39 -4.10
C ALA A 38 -1.81 20.42 -3.96
N VAL A 39 -1.27 19.74 -2.95
CA VAL A 39 0.17 19.49 -2.84
C VAL A 39 0.44 18.05 -3.25
N ILE A 40 1.37 17.85 -4.19
CA ILE A 40 1.72 16.53 -4.70
C ILE A 40 3.24 16.39 -4.84
N GLY A 41 3.81 15.25 -4.43
CA GLY A 41 5.22 14.93 -4.67
C GLY A 41 5.47 14.45 -6.10
N ASP A 42 6.71 14.60 -6.57
CA ASP A 42 7.16 14.16 -7.89
C ASP A 42 6.91 12.65 -8.15
N GLY A 43 7.18 11.80 -7.15
CA GLY A 43 6.85 10.37 -7.23
C GLY A 43 5.34 10.10 -7.35
N ALA A 44 4.52 10.81 -6.56
CA ALA A 44 3.06 10.66 -6.59
C ALA A 44 2.43 11.18 -7.90
N LEU A 45 3.07 12.15 -8.56
CA LEU A 45 2.64 12.68 -9.85
C LEU A 45 2.72 11.64 -10.98
N THR A 46 3.58 10.63 -10.86
CA THR A 46 3.70 9.55 -11.85
C THR A 46 2.53 8.58 -11.85
N GLY A 47 1.68 8.59 -10.83
CA GLY A 47 0.50 7.72 -10.75
C GLY A 47 -0.59 8.10 -11.75
N GLY A 48 -1.27 7.08 -12.30
CA GLY A 48 -2.30 7.26 -13.34
C GLY A 48 -3.38 8.26 -12.93
N MET A 49 -3.93 8.15 -11.71
CA MET A 49 -4.97 9.07 -11.22
C MET A 49 -4.52 10.54 -11.19
N ALA A 50 -3.24 10.83 -10.88
CA ALA A 50 -2.72 12.20 -10.92
C ALA A 50 -2.70 12.74 -12.35
N LEU A 51 -2.29 11.91 -13.33
CA LEU A 51 -2.29 12.29 -14.76
C LEU A 51 -3.71 12.46 -15.30
N GLU A 52 -4.66 11.61 -14.92
CA GLU A 52 -6.08 11.76 -15.24
C GLU A 52 -6.65 13.09 -14.69
N ALA A 53 -6.30 13.42 -13.44
CA ALA A 53 -6.75 14.66 -12.81
C ALA A 53 -6.13 15.91 -13.47
N ILE A 54 -4.86 15.88 -13.86
CA ILE A 54 -4.21 16.96 -14.61
C ILE A 54 -4.89 17.15 -15.97
N ASN A 55 -5.11 16.06 -16.70
CA ASN A 55 -5.81 16.11 -17.99
C ASN A 55 -7.23 16.71 -17.86
N HIS A 56 -7.97 16.33 -16.81
CA HIS A 56 -9.32 16.86 -16.59
C HIS A 56 -9.29 18.34 -16.14
N ALA A 57 -8.41 18.70 -15.20
CA ALA A 57 -8.32 20.06 -14.68
C ALA A 57 -7.91 21.06 -15.79
N GLY A 58 -6.98 20.68 -16.67
CA GLY A 58 -6.56 21.53 -17.77
C GLY A 58 -7.63 21.75 -18.86
N HIS A 59 -8.66 20.88 -18.92
CA HIS A 59 -9.83 21.07 -19.75
C HIS A 59 -10.83 22.11 -19.19
N LEU A 60 -10.62 22.56 -17.94
CA LEU A 60 -11.51 23.48 -17.21
C LEU A 60 -10.80 24.82 -16.94
N PRO A 61 -10.55 25.66 -17.97
CA PRO A 61 -9.75 26.88 -17.85
C PRO A 61 -10.36 27.95 -16.93
N GLU A 62 -11.65 27.87 -16.65
CA GLU A 62 -12.40 28.81 -15.79
C GLU A 62 -12.46 28.32 -14.31
N THR A 63 -11.88 27.18 -13.98
CA THR A 63 -11.87 26.61 -12.62
C THR A 63 -10.52 26.85 -11.95
N PRO A 64 -10.38 27.87 -11.08
CA PRO A 64 -9.11 28.16 -10.41
C PRO A 64 -8.71 27.02 -9.47
N LEU A 65 -7.57 26.37 -9.76
CA LEU A 65 -6.97 25.31 -8.98
C LEU A 65 -5.46 25.53 -8.91
N LEU A 66 -4.89 25.54 -7.72
CA LEU A 66 -3.43 25.59 -7.53
C LEU A 66 -2.90 24.17 -7.24
N VAL A 67 -2.03 23.67 -8.10
CA VAL A 67 -1.26 22.45 -7.89
C VAL A 67 0.18 22.83 -7.52
N VAL A 68 0.63 22.46 -6.34
CA VAL A 68 2.01 22.61 -5.87
C VAL A 68 2.73 21.28 -6.06
N LEU A 69 3.59 21.22 -7.07
CA LEU A 69 4.47 20.08 -7.31
C LEU A 69 5.71 20.22 -6.44
N ASN A 70 5.80 19.41 -5.38
CA ASN A 70 6.99 19.32 -4.53
C ASN A 70 7.98 18.31 -5.12
N ASP A 71 8.97 18.82 -5.82
CA ASP A 71 10.01 18.03 -6.47
C ASP A 71 11.26 17.96 -5.57
N ASN A 72 11.53 16.79 -5.01
CA ASN A 72 12.69 16.57 -4.12
C ASN A 72 13.61 15.43 -4.58
N ASP A 73 13.44 14.96 -5.83
CA ASP A 73 14.20 13.85 -6.43
C ASP A 73 14.13 12.53 -5.65
N MET A 74 13.12 12.40 -4.82
CA MET A 74 12.98 11.24 -3.96
C MET A 74 11.51 10.81 -3.85
N SER A 75 11.29 9.57 -4.23
CA SER A 75 10.16 8.81 -3.70
C SER A 75 10.67 7.90 -2.57
N ILE A 76 10.02 6.78 -2.30
CA ILE A 76 10.52 5.74 -1.38
C ILE A 76 11.81 5.09 -1.93
N SER A 77 11.94 5.04 -3.27
CA SER A 77 13.12 4.67 -4.04
C SER A 77 13.47 5.80 -5.02
N PRO A 78 14.64 5.78 -5.70
CA PRO A 78 14.94 6.72 -6.77
C PRO A 78 13.78 6.77 -7.78
N PRO A 79 13.39 7.96 -8.26
CA PRO A 79 12.23 8.11 -9.14
C PRO A 79 12.38 7.31 -10.43
N VAL A 80 11.33 6.61 -10.82
CA VAL A 80 11.28 5.80 -12.04
C VAL A 80 10.37 6.47 -13.07
N GLY A 81 10.74 6.38 -14.34
CA GLY A 81 9.92 6.80 -15.47
C GLY A 81 10.38 8.04 -16.20
N ALA A 82 9.83 8.25 -17.39
CA ALA A 82 10.20 9.36 -18.27
C ALA A 82 9.85 10.73 -17.68
N LEU A 83 8.74 10.85 -16.95
CA LEU A 83 8.33 12.11 -16.31
C LEU A 83 9.36 12.55 -15.26
N SER A 84 9.88 11.63 -14.46
CA SER A 84 10.95 11.92 -13.49
C SER A 84 12.22 12.44 -14.19
N ASN A 85 12.59 11.85 -15.34
CA ASN A 85 13.72 12.35 -16.15
C ASN A 85 13.48 13.76 -16.69
N VAL A 86 12.23 14.09 -17.03
CA VAL A 86 11.84 15.42 -17.51
C VAL A 86 11.93 16.44 -16.36
N LEU A 87 11.45 16.10 -15.16
CA LEU A 87 11.56 16.92 -13.94
C LEU A 87 13.03 17.16 -13.55
N ASN A 88 13.86 16.12 -13.58
CA ASN A 88 15.29 16.22 -13.30
C ASN A 88 16.02 17.23 -14.22
N ARG A 89 15.67 17.25 -15.51
CA ARG A 89 16.22 18.22 -16.46
C ARG A 89 15.80 19.66 -16.13
N ALA A 90 14.60 19.87 -15.60
CA ALA A 90 14.14 21.18 -15.18
C ALA A 90 14.93 21.71 -13.99
N ARG A 91 15.22 20.87 -13.00
CA ARG A 91 16.06 21.23 -11.84
C ARG A 91 17.46 21.68 -12.22
N LEU A 92 18.05 21.07 -13.25
CA LEU A 92 19.40 21.39 -13.74
C LEU A 92 19.41 22.61 -14.67
N SER A 93 18.25 23.18 -15.02
CA SER A 93 18.16 24.39 -15.84
C SER A 93 18.46 25.62 -14.97
N PRO A 94 19.19 26.64 -15.51
CA PRO A 94 19.44 27.86 -14.75
C PRO A 94 18.13 28.53 -14.32
N PRO A 95 18.04 29.05 -13.09
CA PRO A 95 16.82 29.71 -12.61
C PRO A 95 16.46 30.88 -13.52
N MET A 96 15.22 30.91 -14.01
CA MET A 96 14.69 31.89 -14.96
C MET A 96 14.44 33.29 -14.35
N GLN A 97 14.93 33.57 -13.16
CA GLN A 97 14.81 34.87 -12.48
C GLN A 97 15.41 36.04 -13.29
N PHE A 98 16.35 35.77 -14.21
CA PHE A 98 16.97 36.80 -15.03
C PHE A 98 16.17 37.26 -16.25
N LEU A 99 15.18 36.48 -16.71
CA LEU A 99 14.45 36.78 -17.94
C LEU A 99 13.09 37.48 -17.71
N SER A 100 12.41 37.17 -16.58
CA SER A 100 11.10 37.76 -16.29
C SER A 100 11.18 39.23 -15.90
N GLY A 101 12.15 39.64 -15.09
CA GLY A 101 12.37 41.02 -14.69
C GLY A 101 12.77 41.91 -15.86
N SER A 102 13.69 41.45 -16.74
CA SER A 102 14.18 42.21 -17.89
C SER A 102 13.15 42.40 -19.00
N VAL A 103 12.27 41.42 -19.20
CA VAL A 103 11.20 41.49 -20.22
C VAL A 103 10.04 42.37 -19.75
N GLU A 104 9.62 42.28 -18.47
CA GLU A 104 8.60 43.17 -17.92
C GLU A 104 9.08 44.64 -17.86
N GLU A 105 10.32 44.86 -17.49
CA GLU A 105 10.91 46.20 -17.45
C GLU A 105 11.12 46.78 -18.86
N SER A 106 11.52 45.96 -19.83
CA SER A 106 11.65 46.35 -21.24
C SER A 106 10.31 46.65 -21.91
N VAL A 107 9.24 45.92 -21.54
CA VAL A 107 7.87 46.17 -22.05
C VAL A 107 7.24 47.42 -21.39
N ARG A 108 7.57 47.73 -20.12
CA ARG A 108 7.12 48.96 -19.45
C ARG A 108 7.71 50.25 -20.04
N HIS A 109 8.86 50.18 -20.69
CA HIS A 109 9.54 51.32 -21.28
C HIS A 109 9.22 51.56 -22.76
N LEU A 110 8.34 50.77 -23.38
CA LEU A 110 7.81 51.09 -24.71
C LEU A 110 6.73 52.17 -24.58
N PRO A 111 6.86 53.32 -25.30
CA PRO A 111 5.89 54.40 -25.24
C PRO A 111 4.63 53.98 -25.97
N PHE A 112 3.64 53.48 -25.25
CA PHE A 112 2.31 53.16 -25.79
C PHE A 112 1.25 54.07 -25.19
N MET A 113 0.64 54.83 -26.04
CA MET A 113 -0.57 55.63 -25.79
C MET A 113 -1.76 54.68 -25.54
N GLY A 114 -2.57 55.02 -24.55
CA GLY A 114 -3.69 54.23 -24.03
C GLY A 114 -4.62 53.63 -25.10
N GLY A 115 -4.65 52.35 -25.16
CA GLY A 115 -5.55 51.54 -25.97
C GLY A 115 -5.35 50.06 -25.65
N GLU A 116 -6.41 49.25 -25.76
CA GLU A 116 -6.33 47.78 -25.57
C GLU A 116 -5.24 47.20 -26.47
N LEU A 117 -4.38 46.36 -25.89
CA LEU A 117 -3.30 45.68 -26.61
C LEU A 117 -3.89 44.79 -27.73
N PRO A 118 -3.43 44.95 -29.00
CA PRO A 118 -3.91 44.11 -30.11
C PRO A 118 -3.72 42.62 -29.81
N ALA A 119 -4.68 41.79 -30.21
CA ALA A 119 -4.69 40.32 -30.03
C ALA A 119 -3.38 39.66 -30.54
N GLU A 120 -2.70 40.28 -31.52
CA GLU A 120 -1.41 39.86 -32.06
C GLU A 120 -0.26 40.03 -31.05
N LEU A 121 -0.26 41.09 -30.23
CA LEU A 121 0.76 41.28 -29.18
C LEU A 121 0.56 40.29 -28.01
N ASN A 122 -0.67 39.94 -27.70
CA ASN A 122 -0.97 38.88 -26.73
C ASN A 122 -0.53 37.48 -27.25
N ARG A 123 -0.68 37.22 -28.54
CA ARG A 123 -0.14 36.01 -29.19
C ARG A 123 1.40 36.02 -29.21
N LEU A 124 2.04 37.17 -29.44
CA LEU A 124 3.49 37.28 -29.38
C LEU A 124 4.03 37.09 -27.97
N LYS A 125 3.38 37.67 -26.95
CA LYS A 125 3.70 37.43 -25.53
C LYS A 125 3.57 35.95 -25.18
N GLY A 126 2.50 35.27 -25.62
CA GLY A 126 2.32 33.84 -25.45
C GLY A 126 3.43 33.02 -26.12
N SER A 127 3.83 33.42 -27.35
CA SER A 127 4.92 32.73 -28.08
C SER A 127 6.29 32.97 -27.45
N MET A 128 6.59 34.17 -26.97
CA MET A 128 7.85 34.50 -26.26
C MET A 128 7.90 33.81 -24.89
N ARG A 129 6.78 33.72 -24.16
CA ARG A 129 6.66 32.96 -22.92
C ARG A 129 6.92 31.45 -23.15
N ARG A 130 6.38 30.87 -24.22
CA ARG A 130 6.61 29.45 -24.60
C ARG A 130 8.08 29.18 -24.95
N LEU A 131 8.81 30.11 -25.51
CA LEU A 131 10.26 30.01 -25.81
C LEU A 131 11.13 30.08 -24.55
N ALA A 132 10.61 30.70 -23.49
CA ALA A 132 11.29 30.86 -22.21
C ALA A 132 10.96 29.80 -21.16
N VAL A 133 9.86 29.04 -21.34
CA VAL A 133 9.44 27.98 -20.40
C VAL A 133 10.38 26.77 -20.51
N PRO A 134 10.92 26.23 -19.40
CA PRO A 134 11.65 24.98 -19.42
C PRO A 134 10.85 23.88 -20.11
N LYS A 135 11.51 22.96 -20.82
CA LYS A 135 10.82 21.87 -21.56
C LYS A 135 9.80 21.10 -20.72
N VAL A 136 9.99 21.06 -19.43
CA VAL A 136 9.06 20.45 -18.46
C VAL A 136 7.76 21.25 -18.33
N GLY A 137 7.88 22.58 -18.25
CA GLY A 137 6.71 23.45 -18.16
C GLY A 137 5.83 23.36 -19.40
N ALA A 138 6.44 23.19 -20.57
CA ALA A 138 5.72 23.05 -21.84
C ALA A 138 4.73 21.87 -21.83
N VAL A 139 5.04 20.77 -21.17
CA VAL A 139 4.13 19.62 -21.04
C VAL A 139 2.85 20.01 -20.28
N PHE A 140 2.98 20.73 -19.18
CA PHE A 140 1.83 21.18 -18.38
C PHE A 140 1.05 22.30 -19.06
N GLU A 141 1.75 23.20 -19.79
CA GLU A 141 1.09 24.25 -20.57
C GLU A 141 0.27 23.67 -21.74
N GLU A 142 0.77 22.65 -22.42
CA GLU A 142 0.00 21.95 -23.47
C GLU A 142 -1.20 21.17 -22.88
N LEU A 143 -1.13 20.79 -21.60
CA LEU A 143 -2.26 20.20 -20.86
C LEU A 143 -3.21 21.25 -20.28
N GLY A 144 -3.02 22.55 -20.54
CA GLY A 144 -3.93 23.63 -20.16
C GLY A 144 -3.64 24.28 -18.81
N PHE A 145 -2.50 23.99 -18.17
CA PHE A 145 -2.07 24.65 -16.95
C PHE A 145 -1.19 25.86 -17.23
N THR A 146 -1.29 26.90 -16.41
CA THR A 146 -0.22 27.89 -16.29
C THR A 146 0.90 27.29 -15.46
N TYR A 147 2.10 27.15 -16.03
CA TYR A 147 3.26 26.65 -15.30
C TYR A 147 4.10 27.79 -14.70
N MET A 148 4.44 27.68 -13.41
CA MET A 148 5.32 28.60 -12.68
C MET A 148 6.44 27.82 -11.99
N GLY A 149 7.68 28.22 -12.21
CA GLY A 149 8.85 27.59 -11.59
C GLY A 149 9.89 27.09 -12.60
N PRO A 150 10.90 26.28 -12.16
CA PRO A 150 11.07 25.84 -10.78
C PRO A 150 11.50 26.96 -9.81
N ILE A 151 11.04 26.91 -8.57
CA ILE A 151 11.39 27.85 -7.48
C ILE A 151 12.02 27.11 -6.30
N ASP A 152 12.80 27.81 -5.47
CA ASP A 152 13.37 27.24 -4.25
C ASP A 152 12.30 27.08 -3.16
N GLY A 153 11.93 25.85 -2.82
CA GLY A 153 10.97 25.53 -1.77
C GLY A 153 11.48 25.76 -0.34
N HIS A 154 12.75 26.15 -0.16
CA HIS A 154 13.29 26.58 1.12
C HIS A 154 13.34 28.12 1.25
N ASP A 155 13.02 28.88 0.19
CA ASP A 155 12.79 30.33 0.23
C ASP A 155 11.29 30.61 0.40
N ILE A 156 10.86 30.84 1.65
CA ILE A 156 9.46 31.14 1.99
C ILE A 156 9.00 32.44 1.28
N GLY A 157 9.88 33.41 1.13
CA GLY A 157 9.55 34.69 0.47
C GLY A 157 9.26 34.50 -1.03
N GLU A 158 10.06 33.69 -1.72
CA GLU A 158 9.83 33.34 -3.12
C GLU A 158 8.53 32.55 -3.30
N MET A 159 8.29 31.53 -2.45
CA MET A 159 7.04 30.76 -2.46
C MET A 159 5.82 31.65 -2.27
N MET A 160 5.83 32.55 -1.28
CA MET A 160 4.71 33.48 -1.02
C MET A 160 4.40 34.35 -2.24
N ARG A 161 5.41 34.95 -2.88
CA ARG A 161 5.24 35.77 -4.08
C ARG A 161 4.65 34.96 -5.23
N THR A 162 5.16 33.75 -5.46
CA THR A 162 4.71 32.86 -6.53
C THR A 162 3.27 32.40 -6.32
N PHE A 163 2.90 31.99 -5.11
CA PHE A 163 1.53 31.58 -4.79
C PHE A 163 0.53 32.74 -4.92
N GLN A 164 0.92 33.97 -4.53
CA GLN A 164 0.10 35.14 -4.75
C GLN A 164 -0.09 35.46 -6.24
N ALA A 165 0.94 35.25 -7.07
CA ALA A 165 0.82 35.40 -8.51
C ALA A 165 -0.09 34.32 -9.12
N ALA A 166 0.06 33.06 -8.69
CA ALA A 166 -0.75 31.95 -9.12
C ALA A 166 -2.26 32.17 -8.84
N HIS A 167 -2.60 32.74 -7.69
CA HIS A 167 -4.00 33.05 -7.34
C HIS A 167 -4.65 34.14 -8.22
N ARG A 168 -3.88 34.93 -8.96
CA ARG A 168 -4.39 35.98 -9.86
C ARG A 168 -4.64 35.48 -11.28
N ASP A 169 -4.20 34.29 -11.61
CA ASP A 169 -4.24 33.76 -12.99
C ASP A 169 -5.67 33.37 -13.43
N GLY A 170 -6.52 32.96 -12.49
CA GLY A 170 -7.94 32.67 -12.74
C GLY A 170 -8.24 31.28 -13.30
N GLY A 171 -7.22 30.50 -13.70
CA GLY A 171 -7.34 29.13 -14.21
C GLY A 171 -6.55 28.11 -13.37
N PRO A 172 -6.33 26.89 -13.88
CA PRO A 172 -5.50 25.90 -13.23
C PRO A 172 -4.02 26.28 -13.36
N VAL A 173 -3.31 26.36 -12.23
CA VAL A 173 -1.90 26.72 -12.15
C VAL A 173 -1.11 25.58 -11.53
N LEU A 174 0.04 25.24 -12.09
CA LEU A 174 1.03 24.34 -11.50
C LEU A 174 2.27 25.12 -11.09
N VAL A 175 2.54 25.14 -9.78
CA VAL A 175 3.77 25.71 -9.22
C VAL A 175 4.76 24.59 -8.93
N HIS A 176 5.88 24.59 -9.62
CA HIS A 176 6.95 23.62 -9.44
C HIS A 176 7.94 24.12 -8.38
N VAL A 177 7.94 23.45 -7.24
CA VAL A 177 8.75 23.78 -6.06
C VAL A 177 9.83 22.72 -5.89
N VAL A 178 11.08 23.13 -5.88
CA VAL A 178 12.23 22.24 -5.67
C VAL A 178 12.64 22.27 -4.20
N THR A 179 12.67 21.09 -3.56
CA THR A 179 13.07 20.96 -2.16
C THR A 179 14.17 19.91 -2.02
N LYS A 180 14.80 19.88 -0.84
CA LYS A 180 15.73 18.83 -0.44
C LYS A 180 15.15 18.11 0.76
N LYS A 181 14.86 16.81 0.62
CA LYS A 181 14.34 15.97 1.70
C LYS A 181 15.35 15.91 2.86
N GLY A 182 14.87 16.09 4.09
CA GLY A 182 15.73 16.12 5.27
C GLY A 182 16.51 17.42 5.49
N LYS A 183 16.22 18.49 4.73
CA LYS A 183 16.89 19.79 4.83
C LYS A 183 16.98 20.31 6.26
N GLY A 184 18.18 20.72 6.68
CA GLY A 184 18.45 21.21 8.04
C GLY A 184 18.96 20.13 9.01
N TYR A 185 18.95 18.85 8.61
CA TYR A 185 19.54 17.77 9.39
C TYR A 185 20.58 16.99 8.56
N PRO A 186 21.90 17.19 8.80
CA PRO A 186 22.95 16.68 7.93
C PRO A 186 22.90 15.17 7.65
N TYR A 187 22.53 14.37 8.64
CA TYR A 187 22.44 12.92 8.48
C TYR A 187 21.26 12.52 7.55
N ALA A 188 20.12 13.20 7.64
CA ALA A 188 18.99 12.96 6.75
C ALA A 188 19.26 13.48 5.33
N GLU A 189 20.01 14.59 5.19
CA GLU A 189 20.44 15.10 3.89
C GLU A 189 21.44 14.16 3.19
N ALA A 190 22.24 13.40 3.97
CA ALA A 190 23.21 12.44 3.44
C ALA A 190 22.58 11.07 3.10
N ASP A 191 21.53 10.66 3.81
CA ASP A 191 20.82 9.38 3.61
C ASP A 191 19.29 9.60 3.61
N GLN A 192 18.79 10.16 2.53
CA GLN A 192 17.38 10.50 2.38
C GLN A 192 16.46 9.28 2.35
N VAL A 193 16.95 8.14 1.85
CA VAL A 193 16.20 6.87 1.81
C VAL A 193 16.05 6.29 3.20
N GLY A 194 17.15 6.17 3.96
CA GLY A 194 17.14 5.65 5.32
C GLY A 194 16.26 6.47 6.26
N TYR A 195 16.23 7.80 6.07
CA TYR A 195 15.41 8.71 6.87
C TYR A 195 13.97 8.90 6.38
N HIS A 196 13.56 8.20 5.32
CA HIS A 196 12.16 8.28 4.86
C HIS A 196 11.17 7.75 5.91
N ALA A 197 11.52 6.66 6.59
CA ALA A 197 10.70 6.05 7.66
C ALA A 197 11.62 5.51 8.77
N GLN A 198 12.46 6.39 9.33
CA GLN A 198 13.46 6.02 10.32
C GLN A 198 12.80 5.64 11.65
N SER A 199 13.28 4.53 12.25
CA SER A 199 12.97 4.18 13.64
C SER A 199 13.62 5.17 14.61
N ALA A 200 13.35 5.05 15.92
CA ALA A 200 13.99 5.89 16.92
C ALA A 200 15.52 5.91 16.76
N PHE A 201 16.12 7.10 16.71
CA PHE A 201 17.55 7.32 16.50
C PHE A 201 18.10 8.39 17.43
N ASP A 202 19.41 8.40 17.61
CA ASP A 202 20.13 9.42 18.38
C ASP A 202 20.34 10.65 17.50
N LEU A 203 19.84 11.80 17.94
CA LEU A 203 19.89 13.06 17.17
C LEU A 203 21.32 13.57 16.93
N SER A 204 22.25 13.27 17.84
CA SER A 204 23.63 13.76 17.73
C SER A 204 24.48 12.96 16.75
N THR A 205 24.16 11.68 16.56
CA THR A 205 24.94 10.74 15.73
C THR A 205 24.20 10.29 14.47
N GLY A 206 22.90 10.54 14.37
CA GLY A 206 22.04 10.04 13.30
C GLY A 206 21.83 8.53 13.30
N LYS A 207 22.38 7.80 14.27
CA LYS A 207 22.33 6.33 14.27
C LYS A 207 21.07 5.81 14.93
N ALA A 208 20.49 4.77 14.32
CA ALA A 208 19.35 4.07 14.92
C ALA A 208 19.70 3.52 16.31
N ILE A 209 18.75 3.64 17.24
CA ILE A 209 18.88 3.06 18.58
C ILE A 209 18.69 1.55 18.46
N PRO A 210 19.70 0.73 18.82
CA PRO A 210 19.61 -0.71 18.67
C PRO A 210 18.47 -1.30 19.50
N SER A 211 17.76 -2.28 18.95
CA SER A 211 16.81 -3.07 19.73
C SER A 211 17.54 -3.84 20.83
N LYS A 212 16.99 -3.84 22.06
CA LYS A 212 17.56 -4.54 23.20
C LYS A 212 17.57 -6.07 23.07
N LYS A 213 16.80 -6.63 22.13
CA LYS A 213 16.73 -8.08 21.87
C LYS A 213 16.87 -8.37 20.38
N PRO A 214 17.63 -9.39 19.97
CA PRO A 214 17.62 -9.85 18.60
C PRO A 214 16.21 -10.29 18.21
N LYS A 215 15.77 -9.90 17.03
CA LYS A 215 14.46 -10.30 16.47
C LYS A 215 14.69 -11.30 15.35
N PRO A 216 13.77 -12.26 15.14
CA PRO A 216 13.78 -13.09 13.95
C PRO A 216 13.74 -12.24 12.66
N ALA A 217 14.13 -12.84 11.55
CA ALA A 217 14.02 -12.17 10.25
C ALA A 217 12.58 -11.74 9.97
N SER A 218 12.39 -10.61 9.30
CA SER A 218 11.05 -10.20 8.88
C SER A 218 10.56 -11.06 7.71
N TYR A 219 9.24 -11.19 7.58
CA TYR A 219 8.63 -11.91 6.45
C TYR A 219 9.10 -11.35 5.10
N SER A 220 9.14 -10.02 4.93
CA SER A 220 9.63 -9.38 3.71
C SER A 220 11.09 -9.75 3.40
N LYS A 221 11.96 -9.85 4.43
CA LYS A 221 13.36 -10.26 4.25
C LYS A 221 13.46 -11.73 3.83
N VAL A 222 12.71 -12.63 4.49
CA VAL A 222 12.67 -14.06 4.12
C VAL A 222 12.14 -14.24 2.71
N PHE A 223 11.06 -13.55 2.36
CA PHE A 223 10.52 -13.51 1.00
C PHE A 223 11.59 -13.08 -0.03
N GLY A 224 12.24 -11.93 0.19
CA GLY A 224 13.23 -11.41 -0.74
C GLY A 224 14.44 -12.34 -0.90
N GLN A 225 14.96 -12.91 0.20
CA GLN A 225 16.06 -13.88 0.16
C GLN A 225 15.69 -15.17 -0.58
N THR A 226 14.49 -15.70 -0.37
CA THR A 226 13.98 -16.88 -1.06
C THR A 226 13.79 -16.59 -2.55
N LEU A 227 13.20 -15.44 -2.88
CA LEU A 227 12.96 -15.05 -4.28
C LEU A 227 14.28 -14.87 -5.06
N VAL A 228 15.33 -14.29 -4.45
CA VAL A 228 16.65 -14.19 -5.07
C VAL A 228 17.14 -15.56 -5.54
N LYS A 229 17.11 -16.56 -4.66
CA LYS A 229 17.55 -17.91 -4.99
C LYS A 229 16.70 -18.59 -6.08
N LEU A 230 15.39 -18.35 -6.06
CA LEU A 230 14.47 -18.85 -7.10
C LEU A 230 14.72 -18.17 -8.46
N CYS A 231 15.06 -16.88 -8.47
CA CYS A 231 15.45 -16.17 -9.69
C CYS A 231 16.81 -16.64 -10.23
N GLU A 232 17.78 -16.89 -9.36
CA GLU A 232 19.09 -17.47 -9.77
C GLU A 232 18.94 -18.85 -10.44
N GLN A 233 17.94 -19.64 -10.01
CA GLN A 233 17.66 -20.97 -10.56
C GLN A 233 16.76 -20.94 -11.80
N ASN A 234 15.97 -19.88 -12.00
CA ASN A 234 14.99 -19.80 -13.08
C ASN A 234 14.88 -18.37 -13.65
N SER A 235 15.47 -18.17 -14.84
CA SER A 235 15.47 -16.87 -15.53
C SER A 235 14.08 -16.36 -15.95
N ARG A 236 13.04 -17.21 -15.91
CA ARG A 236 11.66 -16.79 -16.19
C ARG A 236 11.01 -16.07 -15.03
N VAL A 237 11.53 -16.19 -13.80
CA VAL A 237 10.98 -15.52 -12.62
C VAL A 237 11.42 -14.07 -12.63
N VAL A 238 10.48 -13.13 -12.48
CA VAL A 238 10.74 -11.67 -12.47
C VAL A 238 10.01 -11.04 -11.30
N GLY A 239 10.74 -10.35 -10.43
CA GLY A 239 10.15 -9.58 -9.32
C GLY A 239 9.75 -8.18 -9.75
N ILE A 240 8.50 -7.80 -9.47
CA ILE A 240 7.93 -6.48 -9.80
C ILE A 240 7.47 -5.79 -8.52
N THR A 241 7.81 -4.50 -8.35
CA THR A 241 7.30 -3.67 -7.25
C THR A 241 6.83 -2.31 -7.76
N ALA A 242 6.06 -1.61 -6.95
CA ALA A 242 5.57 -0.26 -7.23
C ALA A 242 6.14 0.73 -6.20
N ALA A 243 7.40 1.14 -6.38
CA ALA A 243 8.17 2.04 -5.50
C ALA A 243 8.37 1.52 -4.05
N MET A 244 8.28 0.21 -3.83
CA MET A 244 8.32 -0.40 -2.49
C MET A 244 9.44 -1.43 -2.33
N ALA A 245 10.55 -1.31 -3.07
CA ALA A 245 11.62 -2.31 -3.11
C ALA A 245 12.11 -2.73 -1.71
N THR A 246 12.54 -1.78 -0.88
CA THR A 246 13.03 -2.06 0.48
C THR A 246 11.92 -2.61 1.38
N GLY A 247 10.72 -2.08 1.27
CA GLY A 247 9.59 -2.47 2.12
C GLY A 247 9.10 -3.90 1.87
N THR A 248 9.21 -4.38 0.64
CA THR A 248 8.82 -5.74 0.23
C THR A 248 9.99 -6.73 0.20
N GLY A 249 11.23 -6.26 0.42
CA GLY A 249 12.45 -7.09 0.34
C GLY A 249 12.96 -7.30 -1.09
N LEU A 250 12.36 -6.66 -2.11
CA LEU A 250 12.82 -6.73 -3.49
C LEU A 250 14.10 -5.93 -3.76
N ASP A 251 14.55 -5.08 -2.83
CA ASP A 251 15.88 -4.47 -2.87
C ASP A 251 17.02 -5.51 -2.83
N LEU A 252 16.77 -6.69 -2.26
CA LEU A 252 17.69 -7.82 -2.30
C LEU A 252 17.79 -8.39 -3.71
N LEU A 253 16.67 -8.56 -4.40
CA LEU A 253 16.62 -9.01 -5.79
C LEU A 253 17.27 -7.99 -6.72
N GLN A 254 16.98 -6.70 -6.55
CA GLN A 254 17.59 -5.62 -7.33
C GLN A 254 19.12 -5.66 -7.29
N LYS A 255 19.69 -5.98 -6.11
CA LYS A 255 21.14 -6.06 -5.91
C LYS A 255 21.75 -7.35 -6.48
N ALA A 256 21.06 -8.49 -6.30
CA ALA A 256 21.60 -9.80 -6.67
C ALA A 256 21.35 -10.15 -8.13
N VAL A 257 20.16 -9.91 -8.64
CA VAL A 257 19.72 -10.31 -10.00
C VAL A 257 18.98 -9.15 -10.70
N PRO A 258 19.64 -8.04 -11.01
CA PRO A 258 19.00 -6.81 -11.50
C PRO A 258 18.20 -6.99 -12.80
N ASN A 259 18.55 -7.96 -13.64
CA ASN A 259 17.86 -8.24 -14.89
C ASN A 259 16.50 -8.94 -14.70
N GLN A 260 16.20 -9.44 -13.50
CA GLN A 260 14.92 -10.05 -13.13
C GLN A 260 14.16 -9.17 -12.09
N TYR A 261 14.48 -7.88 -12.06
CA TYR A 261 13.85 -6.90 -11.18
C TYR A 261 13.25 -5.74 -11.99
N VAL A 262 12.03 -5.34 -11.64
CA VAL A 262 11.34 -4.20 -12.23
C VAL A 262 10.69 -3.36 -11.12
N ASP A 263 10.95 -2.05 -11.13
CA ASP A 263 10.20 -1.07 -10.35
C ASP A 263 9.40 -0.19 -11.32
N VAL A 264 8.10 -0.11 -11.12
CA VAL A 264 7.20 0.68 -11.99
C VAL A 264 6.91 2.09 -11.45
N GLY A 265 7.51 2.48 -10.32
CA GLY A 265 7.13 3.68 -9.59
C GLY A 265 5.79 3.48 -8.86
N ILE A 266 5.13 4.59 -8.45
CA ILE A 266 3.83 4.51 -7.76
C ILE A 266 2.72 4.28 -8.80
N ALA A 267 2.66 3.05 -9.33
CA ALA A 267 1.78 2.68 -10.45
C ALA A 267 1.32 1.22 -10.32
N GLU A 268 0.53 0.92 -9.29
CA GLU A 268 0.10 -0.44 -8.96
C GLU A 268 -0.73 -1.08 -10.08
N GLN A 269 -1.63 -0.34 -10.73
CA GLN A 269 -2.42 -0.82 -11.88
C GLN A 269 -1.51 -1.26 -13.03
N HIS A 270 -0.50 -0.42 -13.34
CA HIS A 270 0.49 -0.74 -14.38
C HIS A 270 1.30 -1.98 -14.00
N ALA A 271 1.69 -2.15 -12.73
CA ALA A 271 2.41 -3.33 -12.27
C ALA A 271 1.67 -4.63 -12.57
N VAL A 272 0.36 -4.65 -12.32
CA VAL A 272 -0.49 -5.84 -12.52
C VAL A 272 -0.65 -6.14 -14.01
N THR A 273 -1.00 -5.14 -14.84
CA THR A 273 -1.17 -5.35 -16.28
C THR A 273 0.16 -5.68 -16.97
N LEU A 274 1.28 -5.07 -16.54
CA LEU A 274 2.62 -5.40 -17.01
C LEU A 274 2.97 -6.87 -16.72
N ALA A 275 2.68 -7.32 -15.50
CA ALA A 275 2.88 -8.72 -15.12
C ALA A 275 2.03 -9.67 -15.96
N ALA A 276 0.78 -9.31 -16.25
CA ALA A 276 -0.08 -10.10 -17.15
C ALA A 276 0.54 -10.23 -18.54
N GLY A 277 1.03 -9.13 -19.12
CA GLY A 277 1.73 -9.15 -20.41
C GLY A 277 2.99 -10.02 -20.39
N MET A 278 3.79 -9.95 -19.32
CA MET A 278 4.97 -10.82 -19.15
C MET A 278 4.59 -12.31 -19.05
N ALA A 279 3.50 -12.62 -18.37
CA ALA A 279 3.01 -13.99 -18.24
C ALA A 279 2.51 -14.55 -19.58
N CYS A 280 1.91 -13.74 -20.45
CA CYS A 280 1.55 -14.14 -21.81
C CYS A 280 2.75 -14.59 -22.64
N GLU A 281 3.93 -14.02 -22.40
CA GLU A 281 5.19 -14.37 -23.06
C GLU A 281 5.99 -15.45 -22.30
N GLY A 282 5.38 -16.15 -21.35
CA GLY A 282 5.93 -17.31 -20.65
C GLY A 282 6.84 -16.99 -19.46
N LEU A 283 6.92 -15.74 -19.01
CA LEU A 283 7.57 -15.42 -17.75
C LEU A 283 6.70 -15.81 -16.54
N ARG A 284 7.30 -15.83 -15.35
CA ARG A 284 6.66 -16.08 -14.06
C ARG A 284 6.81 -14.85 -13.16
N PRO A 285 6.02 -13.81 -13.40
CA PRO A 285 6.12 -12.57 -12.62
C PRO A 285 5.63 -12.74 -11.19
N VAL A 286 6.38 -12.12 -10.25
CA VAL A 286 6.08 -12.02 -8.83
C VAL A 286 5.88 -10.55 -8.49
N VAL A 287 4.64 -10.13 -8.30
CA VAL A 287 4.26 -8.74 -8.01
C VAL A 287 4.17 -8.56 -6.50
N ALA A 288 5.14 -7.87 -5.89
CA ALA A 288 5.19 -7.61 -4.46
C ALA A 288 4.75 -6.18 -4.15
N ILE A 289 3.57 -6.04 -3.58
CA ILE A 289 2.90 -4.77 -3.26
C ILE A 289 2.27 -4.89 -1.87
N TYR A 290 2.21 -3.78 -1.11
CA TYR A 290 1.50 -3.79 0.16
C TYR A 290 0.01 -4.08 -0.04
N SER A 291 -0.56 -4.88 0.85
CA SER A 291 -1.96 -5.30 0.79
C SER A 291 -2.92 -4.13 0.56
N THR A 292 -2.76 -3.03 1.32
CA THR A 292 -3.60 -1.84 1.18
C THR A 292 -3.44 -1.15 -0.19
N PHE A 293 -2.22 -1.13 -0.77
CA PHE A 293 -1.98 -0.45 -2.06
C PHE A 293 -2.43 -1.29 -3.25
N LEU A 294 -2.44 -2.62 -3.13
CA LEU A 294 -2.96 -3.50 -4.18
C LEU A 294 -4.47 -3.30 -4.44
N GLN A 295 -5.22 -2.72 -3.49
CA GLN A 295 -6.61 -2.33 -3.70
C GLN A 295 -6.79 -1.42 -4.92
N ARG A 296 -5.79 -0.58 -5.24
CA ARG A 296 -5.82 0.33 -6.40
C ARG A 296 -5.86 -0.42 -7.74
N ALA A 297 -5.37 -1.65 -7.77
CA ALA A 297 -5.30 -2.50 -8.97
C ALA A 297 -6.35 -3.64 -8.97
N TYR A 298 -7.45 -3.49 -8.23
CA TYR A 298 -8.47 -4.53 -8.09
C TYR A 298 -9.11 -4.90 -9.43
N ASP A 299 -9.41 -3.93 -10.28
CA ASP A 299 -9.92 -4.19 -11.63
C ASP A 299 -8.93 -5.02 -12.46
N GLN A 300 -7.65 -4.67 -12.43
CA GLN A 300 -6.61 -5.38 -13.20
C GLN A 300 -6.38 -6.81 -12.68
N LEU A 301 -6.54 -7.05 -11.37
CA LEU A 301 -6.53 -8.41 -10.82
C LEU A 301 -7.64 -9.27 -11.42
N ILE A 302 -8.84 -8.71 -11.59
CA ILE A 302 -9.99 -9.41 -12.18
C ILE A 302 -9.82 -9.56 -13.68
N HIS A 303 -9.70 -8.41 -14.39
CA HIS A 303 -9.79 -8.35 -15.83
C HIS A 303 -8.53 -8.86 -16.53
N ASP A 304 -7.34 -8.39 -16.12
CA ASP A 304 -6.12 -8.66 -16.85
C ASP A 304 -5.49 -10.01 -16.45
N VAL A 305 -5.73 -10.48 -15.24
CA VAL A 305 -5.11 -11.71 -14.72
C VAL A 305 -6.12 -12.82 -14.45
N GLY A 306 -7.17 -12.55 -13.66
CA GLY A 306 -8.11 -13.58 -13.21
C GLY A 306 -8.94 -14.18 -14.34
N ILE A 307 -9.52 -13.35 -15.21
CA ILE A 307 -10.32 -13.82 -16.37
C ILE A 307 -9.45 -14.64 -17.33
N GLN A 308 -8.20 -14.23 -17.54
CA GLN A 308 -7.29 -14.87 -18.45
C GLN A 308 -6.53 -16.08 -17.83
N ASN A 309 -6.71 -16.29 -16.53
CA ASN A 309 -6.05 -17.37 -15.75
C ASN A 309 -4.52 -17.36 -15.90
N LEU A 310 -3.89 -16.19 -15.88
CA LEU A 310 -2.46 -16.04 -16.11
C LEU A 310 -1.63 -16.39 -14.87
N PRO A 311 -0.45 -17.04 -15.03
CA PRO A 311 0.39 -17.48 -13.92
C PRO A 311 1.21 -16.33 -13.32
N VAL A 312 0.52 -15.38 -12.72
CA VAL A 312 1.09 -14.25 -11.97
C VAL A 312 0.99 -14.54 -10.48
N THR A 313 2.09 -14.37 -9.75
CA THR A 313 2.14 -14.48 -8.30
C THR A 313 2.06 -13.09 -7.67
N PHE A 314 1.07 -12.86 -6.83
CA PHE A 314 0.95 -11.63 -6.02
C PHE A 314 1.41 -11.89 -4.61
N VAL A 315 2.37 -11.12 -4.11
CA VAL A 315 2.80 -11.14 -2.71
C VAL A 315 2.27 -9.89 -2.03
N LEU A 316 1.24 -10.09 -1.20
CA LEU A 316 0.58 -9.01 -0.47
C LEU A 316 1.31 -8.81 0.86
N ASP A 317 2.30 -7.93 0.86
CA ASP A 317 3.04 -7.59 2.07
C ASP A 317 2.19 -6.69 2.98
N ARG A 318 2.45 -6.68 4.26
CA ARG A 318 1.69 -5.94 5.28
C ARG A 318 0.20 -6.29 5.30
N ALA A 319 -0.12 -7.55 5.05
CA ALA A 319 -1.47 -8.08 5.20
C ALA A 319 -1.87 -8.14 6.68
N GLY A 320 -3.09 -7.73 6.99
CA GLY A 320 -3.59 -7.65 8.37
C GLY A 320 -3.24 -6.33 9.06
N ILE A 321 -2.92 -6.39 10.35
CA ILE A 321 -2.68 -5.24 11.21
C ILE A 321 -1.25 -4.74 11.02
N VAL A 322 -1.11 -3.48 10.62
CA VAL A 322 0.21 -2.80 10.46
C VAL A 322 0.53 -1.86 11.62
N GLY A 323 -0.47 -1.40 12.34
CA GLY A 323 -0.33 -0.60 13.56
C GLY A 323 0.19 0.81 13.31
N ALA A 324 1.50 1.02 13.41
CA ALA A 324 2.14 2.34 13.38
C ALA A 324 1.94 3.15 12.09
N ASP A 325 1.58 2.52 10.98
CA ASP A 325 1.32 3.21 9.72
C ASP A 325 -0.12 3.77 9.64
N GLY A 326 -0.97 3.45 10.63
CA GLY A 326 -2.31 4.02 10.80
C GLY A 326 -3.40 3.44 9.89
N PRO A 327 -4.60 4.05 9.91
CA PRO A 327 -5.80 3.50 9.27
C PRO A 327 -5.70 3.37 7.75
N THR A 328 -4.87 4.18 7.09
CA THR A 328 -4.70 4.16 5.64
C THR A 328 -3.85 2.99 5.14
N HIS A 329 -3.14 2.29 6.04
CA HIS A 329 -2.19 1.23 5.67
C HIS A 329 -2.58 -0.17 6.16
N GLN A 330 -3.67 -0.31 6.91
CA GLN A 330 -4.14 -1.62 7.39
C GLN A 330 -4.48 -2.54 6.22
N GLY A 331 -3.87 -3.73 6.19
CA GLY A 331 -4.11 -4.75 5.16
C GLY A 331 -5.26 -5.67 5.51
N GLN A 332 -6.42 -5.11 5.87
CA GLN A 332 -7.53 -5.89 6.42
C GLN A 332 -8.55 -6.38 5.38
N TYR A 333 -8.52 -5.84 4.15
CA TYR A 333 -9.55 -6.10 3.15
C TYR A 333 -9.16 -7.10 2.07
N ASP A 334 -7.89 -7.47 1.98
CA ASP A 334 -7.35 -8.34 0.93
C ASP A 334 -8.01 -9.73 0.89
N ILE A 335 -8.29 -10.33 2.04
CA ILE A 335 -9.02 -11.60 2.12
C ILE A 335 -10.36 -11.49 1.43
N SER A 336 -11.10 -10.41 1.72
CA SER A 336 -12.48 -10.22 1.22
C SER A 336 -12.52 -10.05 -0.29
N TYR A 337 -11.66 -9.21 -0.87
CA TYR A 337 -11.70 -8.97 -2.31
C TYR A 337 -11.00 -10.08 -3.12
N MET A 338 -9.92 -10.68 -2.61
CA MET A 338 -9.22 -11.77 -3.32
C MET A 338 -10.06 -13.04 -3.44
N ARG A 339 -10.85 -13.38 -2.40
CA ARG A 339 -11.68 -14.58 -2.45
C ARG A 339 -12.82 -14.52 -3.46
N SER A 340 -13.24 -13.33 -3.87
CA SER A 340 -14.32 -13.14 -4.86
C SER A 340 -13.85 -13.33 -6.31
N ILE A 341 -12.53 -13.31 -6.56
CA ILE A 341 -12.00 -13.41 -7.93
C ILE A 341 -11.84 -14.88 -8.32
N PRO A 342 -12.49 -15.36 -9.39
CA PRO A 342 -12.31 -16.72 -9.90
C PRO A 342 -10.85 -17.01 -10.30
N ASN A 343 -10.49 -18.30 -10.36
CA ASN A 343 -9.19 -18.83 -10.75
C ASN A 343 -8.03 -18.57 -9.79
N PHE A 344 -8.12 -17.59 -8.88
CA PHE A 344 -7.06 -17.33 -7.92
C PHE A 344 -6.90 -18.44 -6.88
N THR A 345 -5.68 -18.86 -6.66
CA THR A 345 -5.27 -19.62 -5.46
C THR A 345 -4.75 -18.63 -4.42
N VAL A 346 -5.40 -18.55 -3.26
CA VAL A 346 -5.07 -17.56 -2.22
C VAL A 346 -4.62 -18.28 -0.95
N MET A 347 -3.43 -17.92 -0.45
CA MET A 347 -2.81 -18.59 0.69
C MET A 347 -2.12 -17.60 1.64
N ALA A 348 -1.92 -18.04 2.90
CA ALA A 348 -1.18 -17.29 3.91
C ALA A 348 -0.38 -18.24 4.80
N PRO A 349 0.93 -18.03 4.98
CA PRO A 349 1.78 -18.88 5.79
C PRO A 349 1.55 -18.62 7.28
N LYS A 350 1.64 -19.67 8.09
CA LYS A 350 1.64 -19.55 9.55
C LYS A 350 2.93 -18.96 10.11
N ASP A 351 4.03 -19.17 9.39
CA ASP A 351 5.38 -18.76 9.79
C ASP A 351 6.29 -18.52 8.57
N GLU A 352 7.51 -18.05 8.81
CA GLU A 352 8.49 -17.74 7.78
C GLU A 352 9.04 -18.97 7.04
N ALA A 353 9.03 -20.14 7.64
CA ALA A 353 9.45 -21.38 6.98
C ALA A 353 8.35 -21.88 6.01
N GLU A 354 7.10 -21.77 6.38
CA GLU A 354 5.97 -22.08 5.48
C GLU A 354 5.87 -21.10 4.32
N LEU A 355 6.26 -19.81 4.52
CA LEU A 355 6.36 -18.81 3.47
C LEU A 355 7.28 -19.27 2.34
N GLN A 356 8.46 -19.82 2.64
CA GLN A 356 9.41 -20.31 1.64
C GLN A 356 8.76 -21.38 0.74
N ARG A 357 8.07 -22.36 1.34
CA ARG A 357 7.36 -23.44 0.63
C ARG A 357 6.17 -22.92 -0.17
N MET A 358 5.42 -21.96 0.36
CA MET A 358 4.29 -21.35 -0.34
C MET A 358 4.74 -20.55 -1.57
N LEU A 359 5.89 -19.87 -1.52
CA LEU A 359 6.43 -19.17 -2.69
C LEU A 359 6.76 -20.15 -3.83
N VAL A 360 7.34 -21.30 -3.52
CA VAL A 360 7.57 -22.37 -4.51
C VAL A 360 6.24 -22.92 -5.04
N THR A 361 5.24 -23.07 -4.17
CA THR A 361 3.89 -23.50 -4.58
C THR A 361 3.29 -22.52 -5.60
N CYS A 362 3.40 -21.21 -5.35
CA CYS A 362 2.93 -20.17 -6.26
C CYS A 362 3.61 -20.26 -7.63
N LEU A 363 4.93 -20.36 -7.65
CA LEU A 363 5.71 -20.41 -8.90
C LEU A 363 5.50 -21.68 -9.72
N ASN A 364 5.08 -22.78 -9.11
CA ASN A 364 4.79 -24.04 -9.78
C ASN A 364 3.34 -24.14 -10.26
N HIS A 365 2.48 -23.18 -9.92
CA HIS A 365 1.07 -23.19 -10.32
C HIS A 365 0.88 -22.51 -11.69
N ASP A 366 0.05 -23.11 -12.56
CA ASP A 366 -0.24 -22.58 -13.90
C ASP A 366 -1.48 -21.67 -13.93
N GLY A 367 -1.74 -20.96 -12.85
CA GLY A 367 -2.78 -19.96 -12.70
C GLY A 367 -2.37 -18.86 -11.72
N PRO A 368 -3.22 -17.85 -11.51
CA PRO A 368 -2.91 -16.75 -10.63
C PRO A 368 -2.88 -17.17 -9.15
N THR A 369 -1.89 -16.67 -8.42
CA THR A 369 -1.72 -16.96 -6.99
C THR A 369 -1.59 -15.68 -6.19
N ALA A 370 -2.08 -15.69 -4.95
CA ALA A 370 -1.90 -14.62 -3.99
C ALA A 370 -1.36 -15.19 -2.67
N LEU A 371 -0.20 -14.70 -2.26
CA LEU A 371 0.50 -15.06 -1.05
C LEU A 371 0.48 -13.87 -0.08
N ARG A 372 -0.24 -14.00 1.00
CA ARG A 372 -0.50 -12.95 1.97
C ARG A 372 0.48 -13.05 3.13
N ILE A 373 1.32 -12.04 3.37
CA ILE A 373 2.34 -12.03 4.43
C ILE A 373 2.14 -10.83 5.39
N PRO A 374 2.30 -11.04 6.71
CA PRO A 374 2.11 -9.99 7.69
C PRO A 374 3.31 -9.04 7.78
N ARG A 375 3.09 -7.85 8.32
CA ARG A 375 4.16 -6.92 8.70
C ARG A 375 4.96 -7.42 9.91
N GLY A 376 6.27 -7.36 9.85
CA GLY A 376 7.14 -7.56 11.00
C GLY A 376 7.98 -8.84 10.96
N SER A 377 8.51 -9.18 12.14
CA SER A 377 9.35 -10.36 12.29
C SER A 377 8.53 -11.64 12.28
N GLY A 378 9.15 -12.73 11.79
CA GLY A 378 8.63 -14.06 11.95
C GLY A 378 8.60 -14.52 13.41
N VAL A 379 8.16 -15.74 13.62
CA VAL A 379 8.09 -16.38 14.96
C VAL A 379 9.43 -17.03 15.38
N GLY A 380 10.40 -17.10 14.46
CA GLY A 380 11.74 -17.63 14.73
C GLY A 380 11.91 -19.10 14.33
N MET A 381 11.14 -19.55 13.34
CA MET A 381 11.28 -20.91 12.82
C MET A 381 12.60 -21.08 12.05
N PRO A 382 13.24 -22.27 12.12
CA PRO A 382 14.41 -22.56 11.29
C PRO A 382 14.09 -22.42 9.80
N LEU A 383 14.92 -21.68 9.09
CA LEU A 383 14.80 -21.47 7.65
C LEU A 383 15.66 -22.48 6.89
N MET A 384 15.17 -22.92 5.76
CA MET A 384 15.95 -23.70 4.80
C MET A 384 16.68 -22.76 3.84
N GLU A 385 17.90 -23.09 3.48
CA GLU A 385 18.65 -22.31 2.49
C GLU A 385 18.24 -22.64 1.05
N GLU A 386 17.83 -23.88 0.79
CA GLU A 386 17.41 -24.41 -0.51
C GLU A 386 16.58 -25.70 -0.33
N GLY A 387 16.11 -26.28 -1.42
CA GLY A 387 15.37 -27.56 -1.38
C GLY A 387 13.94 -27.46 -0.86
N TRP A 388 13.30 -26.31 -1.02
CA TRP A 388 11.91 -26.11 -0.60
C TRP A 388 10.95 -26.93 -1.44
N GLU A 389 10.17 -27.77 -0.78
CA GLU A 389 9.09 -28.52 -1.42
C GLU A 389 7.80 -27.69 -1.48
N ALA A 390 7.13 -27.71 -2.63
CA ALA A 390 5.83 -27.09 -2.80
C ALA A 390 4.79 -27.74 -1.88
N LEU A 391 3.87 -26.96 -1.37
CA LEU A 391 2.72 -27.45 -0.62
C LEU A 391 1.60 -27.88 -1.58
N PRO A 392 0.90 -28.98 -1.32
CA PRO A 392 -0.27 -29.35 -2.11
C PRO A 392 -1.36 -28.26 -1.98
N ILE A 393 -1.81 -27.73 -3.12
CA ILE A 393 -2.85 -26.69 -3.14
C ILE A 393 -4.14 -27.19 -2.54
N GLY A 394 -4.78 -26.37 -1.70
CA GLY A 394 -6.02 -26.68 -1.03
C GLY A 394 -5.88 -27.71 0.11
N ARG A 395 -4.66 -27.91 0.63
CA ARG A 395 -4.42 -28.82 1.77
C ARG A 395 -4.00 -28.04 3.02
N GLY A 396 -4.85 -28.07 4.02
CA GLY A 396 -4.58 -27.60 5.38
C GLY A 396 -3.66 -28.56 6.15
N GLU A 397 -3.38 -28.20 7.38
CA GLU A 397 -2.54 -28.98 8.30
C GLU A 397 -3.23 -29.10 9.65
N LEU A 398 -3.39 -30.33 10.14
CA LEU A 398 -3.86 -30.58 11.50
C LEU A 398 -2.69 -30.42 12.46
N LEU A 399 -2.76 -29.41 13.35
CA LEU A 399 -1.68 -29.07 14.28
C LEU A 399 -1.89 -29.66 15.67
N ARG A 400 -3.14 -29.85 16.07
CA ARG A 400 -3.53 -30.37 17.38
C ARG A 400 -4.85 -31.10 17.28
N GLU A 401 -4.99 -32.18 17.98
CA GLU A 401 -6.24 -32.95 18.09
C GLU A 401 -6.94 -32.70 19.44
N GLY A 402 -8.26 -32.70 19.42
CA GLY A 402 -9.15 -32.52 20.56
C GLY A 402 -10.60 -32.71 20.15
N ASP A 403 -11.51 -32.80 21.13
CA ASP A 403 -12.89 -33.21 20.87
C ASP A 403 -13.95 -32.17 21.22
N ASP A 404 -13.62 -31.13 22.00
CA ASP A 404 -14.60 -30.15 22.49
C ASP A 404 -14.82 -28.95 21.56
N LEU A 405 -13.76 -28.52 20.84
CA LEU A 405 -13.75 -27.33 20.02
C LEU A 405 -12.83 -27.49 18.81
N LEU A 406 -13.27 -27.01 17.65
CA LEU A 406 -12.47 -26.89 16.42
C LEU A 406 -12.09 -25.43 16.17
N ILE A 407 -10.80 -25.13 16.17
CA ILE A 407 -10.27 -23.85 15.73
C ILE A 407 -9.67 -24.02 14.33
N VAL A 408 -10.18 -23.26 13.36
CA VAL A 408 -9.64 -23.17 12.00
C VAL A 408 -8.97 -21.81 11.85
N ALA A 409 -7.64 -21.78 11.87
CA ALA A 409 -6.85 -20.55 11.85
C ALA A 409 -6.20 -20.33 10.48
N TYR A 410 -6.03 -19.04 10.11
CA TYR A 410 -5.49 -18.65 8.82
C TYR A 410 -4.32 -17.67 8.97
N GLY A 411 -3.18 -18.00 8.34
CA GLY A 411 -2.00 -17.17 8.28
C GLY A 411 -1.42 -16.81 9.66
N SER A 412 -1.16 -15.55 9.92
CA SER A 412 -0.57 -15.03 11.17
C SER A 412 -1.35 -15.37 12.44
N MET A 413 -2.61 -15.82 12.33
CA MET A 413 -3.42 -16.20 13.49
C MET A 413 -3.24 -17.65 13.91
N VAL A 414 -2.42 -18.46 13.22
CA VAL A 414 -2.22 -19.88 13.58
C VAL A 414 -1.49 -20.05 14.91
N HIS A 415 -0.38 -19.33 15.13
CA HIS A 415 0.33 -19.38 16.42
C HIS A 415 -0.53 -18.82 17.57
N PRO A 416 -1.18 -17.64 17.44
CA PRO A 416 -2.15 -17.20 18.44
C PRO A 416 -3.29 -18.19 18.71
N ALA A 417 -3.71 -18.98 17.71
CA ALA A 417 -4.72 -20.04 17.90
C ALA A 417 -4.20 -21.20 18.74
N LEU A 418 -2.95 -21.61 18.55
CA LEU A 418 -2.29 -22.64 19.38
C LEU A 418 -2.14 -22.17 20.84
N ASP A 419 -1.74 -20.91 21.05
CA ASP A 419 -1.67 -20.32 22.40
C ASP A 419 -3.06 -20.26 23.04
N THR A 420 -4.08 -19.88 22.29
CA THR A 420 -5.48 -19.87 22.74
C THR A 420 -5.95 -21.28 23.11
N ALA A 421 -5.62 -22.29 22.30
CA ALA A 421 -5.95 -23.69 22.58
C ALA A 421 -5.28 -24.21 23.85
N THR A 422 -4.04 -23.77 24.11
CA THR A 422 -3.35 -24.12 25.37
C THR A 422 -4.05 -23.52 26.59
N LEU A 423 -4.47 -22.26 26.53
CA LEU A 423 -5.26 -21.65 27.61
C LEU A 423 -6.62 -22.36 27.81
N LEU A 424 -7.28 -22.77 26.74
CA LEU A 424 -8.55 -23.50 26.82
C LEU A 424 -8.36 -24.89 27.43
N GLU A 425 -7.25 -25.57 27.15
CA GLU A 425 -6.93 -26.88 27.76
C GLU A 425 -6.67 -26.78 29.26
N GLU A 426 -5.96 -25.74 29.72
CA GLU A 426 -5.78 -25.42 31.14
C GLU A 426 -7.13 -25.19 31.85
N ALA A 427 -8.15 -24.77 31.09
CA ALA A 427 -9.53 -24.68 31.56
C ALA A 427 -10.37 -25.97 31.38
N GLY A 428 -9.76 -27.07 30.92
CA GLY A 428 -10.39 -28.37 30.75
C GLY A 428 -11.09 -28.60 29.41
N LEU A 429 -10.75 -27.83 28.37
CA LEU A 429 -11.34 -27.92 27.03
C LEU A 429 -10.33 -28.47 26.01
N SER A 430 -10.59 -29.67 25.51
CA SER A 430 -9.77 -30.32 24.49
C SER A 430 -10.04 -29.70 23.10
N THR A 431 -9.02 -29.10 22.50
CA THR A 431 -9.20 -28.26 21.30
C THR A 431 -8.43 -28.81 20.09
N THR A 432 -9.14 -29.07 18.99
CA THR A 432 -8.54 -29.32 17.68
C THR A 432 -8.13 -27.98 17.03
N VAL A 433 -6.91 -27.90 16.48
CA VAL A 433 -6.42 -26.73 15.77
C VAL A 433 -5.96 -27.09 14.36
N ILE A 434 -6.49 -26.40 13.36
CA ILE A 434 -6.12 -26.52 11.95
C ILE A 434 -5.42 -25.24 11.49
N ASN A 435 -4.28 -25.37 10.82
CA ASN A 435 -3.73 -24.35 9.92
C ASN A 435 -4.42 -24.52 8.56
N ALA A 436 -5.28 -23.61 8.19
CA ALA A 436 -6.02 -23.68 6.93
C ALA A 436 -5.13 -23.53 5.69
N ARG A 437 -3.99 -22.83 5.79
CA ARG A 437 -3.06 -22.51 4.69
C ARG A 437 -3.70 -21.74 3.54
N PHE A 438 -4.84 -22.22 3.03
CA PHE A 438 -5.51 -21.70 1.84
C PHE A 438 -6.87 -21.10 2.19
N LEU A 439 -7.09 -19.88 1.72
CA LEU A 439 -8.40 -19.25 1.67
C LEU A 439 -9.21 -19.83 0.50
N ARG A 440 -8.51 -20.05 -0.62
CA ARG A 440 -9.06 -20.61 -1.85
C ARG A 440 -8.01 -21.45 -2.57
N PRO A 441 -8.31 -22.73 -2.87
CA PRO A 441 -9.47 -23.48 -2.38
C PRO A 441 -9.32 -23.84 -0.88
N LEU A 442 -10.44 -23.92 -0.15
CA LEU A 442 -10.48 -24.43 1.22
C LEU A 442 -10.30 -25.95 1.24
N ASP A 443 -9.61 -26.48 2.27
CA ASP A 443 -9.55 -27.92 2.52
C ASP A 443 -10.83 -28.43 3.17
N GLN A 444 -11.86 -28.61 2.36
CA GLN A 444 -13.15 -29.13 2.79
C GLN A 444 -13.04 -30.56 3.33
N ALA A 445 -12.11 -31.37 2.77
CA ALA A 445 -11.88 -32.73 3.18
C ALA A 445 -11.34 -32.84 4.62
N LEU A 446 -10.61 -31.84 5.07
CA LEU A 446 -10.13 -31.75 6.46
C LEU A 446 -11.17 -31.09 7.38
N ILE A 447 -11.74 -29.96 6.96
CA ILE A 447 -12.59 -29.12 7.80
C ILE A 447 -13.97 -29.78 8.07
N HIS A 448 -14.66 -30.26 7.03
CA HIS A 448 -16.05 -30.73 7.16
C HIS A 448 -16.22 -31.94 8.08
N PRO A 449 -15.42 -33.03 8.01
CA PRO A 449 -15.55 -34.15 8.93
C PRO A 449 -15.29 -33.74 10.38
N LEU A 450 -14.30 -32.92 10.65
CA LEU A 450 -14.00 -32.43 11.99
C LEU A 450 -15.12 -31.53 12.52
N ALA A 451 -15.68 -30.66 11.68
CA ALA A 451 -16.81 -29.81 12.05
C ALA A 451 -18.05 -30.63 12.40
N ARG A 452 -18.37 -31.71 11.64
CA ARG A 452 -19.47 -32.62 11.95
C ARG A 452 -19.27 -33.37 13.26
N ARG A 453 -18.03 -33.81 13.55
CA ARG A 453 -17.67 -34.52 14.77
C ARG A 453 -17.73 -33.63 15.99
N ILE A 454 -17.08 -32.48 15.95
CA ILE A 454 -16.86 -31.63 17.13
C ILE A 454 -18.04 -30.66 17.37
N ARG A 455 -18.72 -30.21 16.34
CA ARG A 455 -19.95 -29.41 16.38
C ARG A 455 -19.86 -28.04 17.07
N ARG A 456 -18.65 -27.53 17.30
CA ARG A 456 -18.35 -26.15 17.74
C ARG A 456 -17.14 -25.67 16.96
N VAL A 457 -17.32 -24.64 16.17
CA VAL A 457 -16.26 -24.14 15.29
C VAL A 457 -15.92 -22.70 15.62
N VAL A 458 -14.63 -22.41 15.63
CA VAL A 458 -14.07 -21.05 15.69
C VAL A 458 -13.19 -20.83 14.48
N THR A 459 -13.35 -19.72 13.79
CA THR A 459 -12.39 -19.28 12.76
C THR A 459 -11.58 -18.10 13.26
N MET A 460 -10.28 -18.07 12.94
CA MET A 460 -9.37 -17.01 13.35
C MET A 460 -8.62 -16.46 12.14
N GLU A 461 -8.77 -15.14 11.90
CA GLU A 461 -8.14 -14.41 10.81
C GLU A 461 -7.66 -13.03 11.24
N GLU A 462 -6.59 -12.51 10.64
CA GLU A 462 -6.18 -11.11 10.74
C GLU A 462 -6.63 -10.36 9.49
N GLY A 463 -7.94 -10.25 9.34
CA GLY A 463 -8.66 -9.65 8.23
C GLY A 463 -10.04 -9.20 8.66
N ALA A 464 -10.73 -8.43 7.82
CA ALA A 464 -12.11 -8.00 8.08
C ALA A 464 -13.06 -9.19 8.15
N LEU A 465 -13.92 -9.22 9.16
CA LEU A 465 -14.94 -10.28 9.32
C LEU A 465 -15.97 -10.29 8.16
N ALA A 466 -16.22 -9.10 7.57
CA ALA A 466 -17.11 -8.97 6.42
C ALA A 466 -16.46 -9.57 5.17
N GLY A 467 -17.02 -10.66 4.66
CA GLY A 467 -16.48 -11.37 3.49
C GLY A 467 -15.10 -12.03 3.72
N GLY A 468 -14.62 -12.14 4.95
CA GLY A 468 -13.31 -12.70 5.29
C GLY A 468 -13.22 -14.23 5.25
N PHE A 469 -12.15 -14.78 5.85
CA PHE A 469 -11.89 -16.21 5.92
C PHE A 469 -12.99 -16.96 6.70
N GLY A 470 -13.43 -16.39 7.84
CA GLY A 470 -14.51 -17.00 8.62
C GLY A 470 -15.84 -17.03 7.87
N ALA A 471 -16.10 -16.06 6.97
CA ALA A 471 -17.25 -16.12 6.09
C ALA A 471 -17.11 -17.24 5.05
N ALA A 472 -15.92 -17.44 4.47
CA ALA A 472 -15.67 -18.54 3.53
C ALA A 472 -15.89 -19.93 4.17
N VAL A 473 -15.44 -20.12 5.41
CA VAL A 473 -15.67 -21.37 6.15
C VAL A 473 -17.17 -21.55 6.43
N LEU A 474 -17.87 -20.50 6.86
CA LEU A 474 -19.30 -20.55 7.14
C LEU A 474 -20.11 -20.92 5.89
N GLU A 475 -19.84 -20.28 4.76
CA GLU A 475 -20.47 -20.58 3.46
C GLU A 475 -20.20 -22.02 3.06
N SER A 476 -18.94 -22.49 3.15
CA SER A 476 -18.56 -23.85 2.81
C SER A 476 -19.24 -24.92 3.69
N LEU A 477 -19.48 -24.63 4.97
CA LEU A 477 -20.24 -25.50 5.86
C LEU A 477 -21.74 -25.51 5.49
N SER A 478 -22.29 -24.33 5.20
CA SER A 478 -23.70 -24.16 4.81
C SER A 478 -24.03 -24.89 3.50
N ASP A 479 -23.15 -24.79 2.50
CA ASP A 479 -23.28 -25.45 1.19
C ASP A 479 -23.28 -26.99 1.28
N GLN A 480 -22.90 -27.56 2.44
CA GLN A 480 -22.87 -28.98 2.73
C GLN A 480 -23.86 -29.39 3.84
N ASP A 481 -24.84 -28.54 4.10
CA ASP A 481 -25.88 -28.74 5.12
C ASP A 481 -25.31 -29.03 6.53
N ILE A 482 -24.12 -28.46 6.85
CA ILE A 482 -23.48 -28.57 8.15
C ILE A 482 -23.92 -27.36 9.02
N SER A 483 -25.04 -27.52 9.70
CA SER A 483 -25.58 -26.51 10.61
C SER A 483 -25.03 -26.68 12.02
N ILE A 484 -24.06 -25.85 12.42
CA ILE A 484 -23.39 -25.89 13.73
C ILE A 484 -23.08 -24.47 14.22
N PRO A 485 -23.00 -24.23 15.53
CA PRO A 485 -22.53 -22.96 16.07
C PRO A 485 -21.11 -22.65 15.62
N LEU A 486 -20.93 -21.47 15.00
CA LEU A 486 -19.66 -20.98 14.55
C LEU A 486 -19.40 -19.59 15.14
N LEU A 487 -18.20 -19.35 15.66
CA LEU A 487 -17.69 -18.07 16.11
C LEU A 487 -16.60 -17.60 15.15
N ARG A 488 -16.76 -16.40 14.58
CA ARG A 488 -15.70 -15.76 13.77
C ARG A 488 -14.91 -14.79 14.64
N ILE A 489 -13.59 -14.91 14.63
CA ILE A 489 -12.64 -14.01 15.29
C ILE A 489 -11.78 -13.36 14.21
N GLY A 490 -11.83 -12.04 14.14
CA GLY A 490 -11.12 -11.20 13.16
C GLY A 490 -11.40 -9.73 13.42
N ILE A 491 -11.02 -8.88 12.49
CA ILE A 491 -11.21 -7.43 12.59
C ILE A 491 -12.69 -7.09 12.37
N PRO A 492 -13.38 -6.48 13.35
CA PRO A 492 -14.77 -6.09 13.22
C PRO A 492 -14.95 -4.98 12.18
N ASP A 493 -16.20 -4.63 11.85
CA ASP A 493 -16.54 -3.57 10.91
C ASP A 493 -16.22 -2.18 11.51
N LYS A 494 -14.91 -1.88 11.50
CA LYS A 494 -14.38 -0.56 11.92
C LYS A 494 -13.02 -0.29 11.28
N MET A 495 -12.69 1.00 11.12
CA MET A 495 -11.32 1.40 10.81
C MET A 495 -10.43 1.20 12.03
N VAL A 496 -9.22 0.68 11.79
CA VAL A 496 -8.24 0.42 12.85
C VAL A 496 -7.30 1.63 12.96
N ASP A 497 -7.31 2.27 14.11
CA ASP A 497 -6.54 3.46 14.37
C ASP A 497 -5.02 3.19 14.47
N HIS A 498 -4.26 4.28 14.45
CA HIS A 498 -2.82 4.28 14.64
C HIS A 498 -2.46 3.81 16.06
N ALA A 499 -1.67 2.74 16.15
CA ALA A 499 -1.16 2.19 17.41
C ALA A 499 0.05 1.27 17.11
N THR A 500 0.64 0.66 18.14
CA THR A 500 1.52 -0.49 17.90
C THR A 500 0.69 -1.71 17.48
N PRO A 501 1.24 -2.68 16.70
CA PRO A 501 0.51 -3.90 16.35
C PRO A 501 -0.07 -4.64 17.57
N GLN A 502 0.67 -4.66 18.68
CA GLN A 502 0.22 -5.28 19.92
C GLN A 502 -0.99 -4.55 20.52
N GLN A 503 -0.94 -3.22 20.63
CA GLN A 503 -2.06 -2.42 21.12
C GLN A 503 -3.29 -2.53 20.21
N SER A 504 -3.10 -2.58 18.88
CA SER A 504 -4.19 -2.81 17.95
C SER A 504 -4.85 -4.18 18.18
N LYS A 505 -4.06 -5.24 18.34
CA LYS A 505 -4.58 -6.59 18.66
C LYS A 505 -5.34 -6.61 19.99
N GLU A 506 -4.83 -5.96 21.01
CA GLU A 506 -5.50 -5.83 22.32
C GLU A 506 -6.84 -5.08 22.20
N SER A 507 -6.87 -3.96 21.48
CA SER A 507 -8.10 -3.17 21.29
C SER A 507 -9.17 -3.87 20.45
N LEU A 508 -8.76 -4.85 19.63
CA LEU A 508 -9.63 -5.65 18.77
C LEU A 508 -10.05 -6.99 19.41
N GLY A 509 -9.53 -7.31 20.60
CA GLY A 509 -9.79 -8.58 21.25
C GLY A 509 -9.14 -9.79 20.54
N LEU A 510 -7.98 -9.59 19.93
CA LEU A 510 -7.24 -10.60 19.16
C LEU A 510 -6.00 -11.14 19.89
N THR A 511 -5.89 -10.92 21.19
CA THR A 511 -4.88 -11.61 22.02
C THR A 511 -5.36 -13.01 22.42
N PRO A 512 -4.46 -13.98 22.66
CA PRO A 512 -4.85 -15.35 23.04
C PRO A 512 -5.80 -15.39 24.24
N VAL A 513 -5.54 -14.59 25.28
CA VAL A 513 -6.38 -14.51 26.49
C VAL A 513 -7.79 -14.00 26.16
N GLN A 514 -7.90 -12.92 25.40
CA GLN A 514 -9.19 -12.34 25.01
C GLN A 514 -9.98 -13.27 24.09
N MET A 515 -9.28 -13.96 23.18
CA MET A 515 -9.90 -14.95 22.29
C MET A 515 -10.43 -16.15 23.08
N ALA A 516 -9.65 -16.69 24.01
CA ALA A 516 -10.08 -17.78 24.88
C ALA A 516 -11.33 -17.41 25.69
N GLU A 517 -11.35 -16.22 26.30
CA GLU A 517 -12.50 -15.72 27.04
C GLU A 517 -13.75 -15.54 26.16
N ARG A 518 -13.56 -14.98 24.94
CA ARG A 518 -14.66 -14.82 23.97
C ARG A 518 -15.23 -16.16 23.52
N ILE A 519 -14.40 -17.19 23.35
CA ILE A 519 -14.80 -18.55 23.00
C ILE A 519 -15.62 -19.16 24.14
N ARG A 520 -15.11 -19.11 25.39
CA ARG A 520 -15.83 -19.64 26.57
C ARG A 520 -17.21 -19.00 26.70
N ARG A 521 -17.30 -17.69 26.62
CA ARG A 521 -18.57 -16.94 26.69
C ARG A 521 -19.52 -17.32 25.57
N ARG A 522 -19.05 -17.45 24.33
CA ARG A 522 -19.90 -17.78 23.18
C ARG A 522 -20.54 -19.15 23.24
N PHE A 523 -19.82 -20.14 23.77
CA PHE A 523 -20.26 -21.51 23.83
C PHE A 523 -20.73 -21.95 25.23
N GLU A 524 -20.83 -21.00 26.17
CA GLU A 524 -21.26 -21.23 27.56
C GLU A 524 -20.44 -22.34 28.24
N LEU A 525 -19.13 -22.36 28.01
CA LEU A 525 -18.22 -23.36 28.51
C LEU A 525 -17.76 -22.98 29.92
N GLY A 526 -18.00 -23.88 30.90
CA GLY A 526 -17.52 -23.71 32.27
C GLY A 526 -15.98 -23.70 32.36
N GLY A 527 -15.43 -23.28 33.51
CA GLY A 527 -14.00 -23.29 33.75
C GLY A 527 -13.55 -22.12 34.64
N ARG A 528 -12.24 -22.05 34.98
CA ARG A 528 -11.65 -20.94 35.74
C ARG A 528 -11.49 -19.70 34.85
N ASP A 529 -11.67 -18.53 35.46
CA ASP A 529 -11.40 -17.27 34.75
C ASP A 529 -9.90 -17.13 34.48
N PHE A 530 -9.56 -16.58 33.30
CA PHE A 530 -8.16 -16.34 32.94
C PHE A 530 -7.65 -15.10 33.70
N ALA A 531 -6.62 -15.26 34.51
CA ALA A 531 -6.01 -14.17 35.25
C ALA A 531 -5.43 -13.13 34.26
N GLY A 532 -5.92 -11.89 34.32
CA GLY A 532 -5.44 -10.79 33.47
C GLY A 532 -6.37 -10.37 32.32
N ALA A 533 -7.57 -10.95 32.19
CA ALA A 533 -8.56 -10.48 31.23
C ALA A 533 -9.09 -9.09 31.64
N ALA A 534 -8.49 -8.02 31.09
CA ALA A 534 -9.16 -6.73 31.06
C ALA A 534 -10.51 -6.90 30.34
N SER A 535 -11.56 -6.29 30.86
CA SER A 535 -12.93 -6.39 30.35
C SER A 535 -12.94 -6.17 28.83
N VAL A 536 -13.25 -7.23 28.07
CA VAL A 536 -13.43 -7.14 26.61
C VAL A 536 -14.64 -6.22 26.37
N PRO A 537 -14.49 -5.11 25.63
CA PRO A 537 -15.63 -4.27 25.30
C PRO A 537 -16.69 -5.10 24.60
N ALA A 538 -17.95 -4.96 24.98
CA ALA A 538 -19.06 -5.58 24.27
C ALA A 538 -19.07 -5.04 22.85
N ILE A 539 -18.74 -5.88 21.88
CA ILE A 539 -18.90 -5.53 20.46
C ILE A 539 -20.40 -5.57 20.21
N GLN A 540 -21.03 -4.39 20.13
CA GLN A 540 -22.40 -4.28 19.62
C GLN A 540 -22.41 -4.82 18.18
N SER A 541 -23.30 -5.77 17.95
CA SER A 541 -23.56 -6.48 16.70
C SER A 541 -24.02 -5.53 15.59
#